data_463ac94b6f01e6c40e3a627469e17678
#
_entry.id   463ac94b6f01e6c40e3a627469e17678
#
_cell.length_a   1.000
_cell.length_b   1.000
_cell.length_c   1.000
_cell.angle_alpha   90.00
_cell.angle_beta   90.00
_cell.angle_gamma   90.00
#
_symmetry.space_group_name_H-M   'P 1'
#
loop_
_entity.id
_entity.type
_entity.pdbx_description
1 polymer ?
#
loop_
_entity_poly.entity_id
_entity_poly.type
_entity_poly.pdbx_seq_one_letter_code
_entity_poly.pdbx_strand_id
1 'polypeptide(L)'
;HDAIDRGALVKCRILGVLEFEDSGSIDNKILAVPSWSPPDKYSKIEDIEEAHLKIYKHFFRICKLAHSSNTQVAEWQSATEALAVIKESHQRWEFKREHPCRDSGSHKTAD
;
A
#
# COMPACT_ATOMS: atom_id res chain seq x y z
N HIS A 1 15.93 9.33 14.52
CA HIS A 1 16.34 9.33 13.13
C HIS A 1 15.76 10.53 12.39
N ASP A 2 16.34 10.81 11.27
CA ASP A 2 16.03 12.03 10.56
C ASP A 2 14.72 11.94 9.80
N ALA A 3 14.02 13.07 9.76
CA ALA A 3 12.84 13.18 8.94
C ALA A 3 13.26 13.23 7.47
N ILE A 4 12.37 12.73 6.62
CA ILE A 4 12.58 12.75 5.17
C ILE A 4 11.87 13.98 4.61
N ASP A 5 12.57 14.74 3.79
CA ASP A 5 12.02 15.93 3.19
C ASP A 5 10.84 15.60 2.27
N ARG A 6 9.87 16.50 2.28
CA ARG A 6 8.70 16.35 1.42
C ARG A 6 9.14 16.34 -0.05
N GLY A 7 8.62 15.39 -0.81
CA GLY A 7 8.94 15.26 -2.22
C GLY A 7 10.21 14.49 -2.53
N ALA A 8 10.93 14.03 -1.50
CA ALA A 8 12.13 13.23 -1.71
C ALA A 8 11.79 11.83 -2.24
N LEU A 9 12.65 11.32 -3.10
CA LEU A 9 12.57 9.94 -3.57
C LEU A 9 13.48 9.11 -2.68
N VAL A 10 12.92 8.03 -2.10
CA VAL A 10 13.65 7.18 -1.19
C VAL A 10 13.64 5.76 -1.70
N LYS A 11 14.83 5.20 -1.90
CA LYS A 11 14.94 3.79 -2.25
C LYS A 11 14.64 2.96 -1.02
N CYS A 12 13.74 2.00 -1.17
CA CYS A 12 13.26 1.20 -0.04
C CYS A 12 13.41 -0.29 -0.29
N ARG A 13 13.49 -1.02 0.81
CA ARG A 13 13.42 -2.49 0.79
C ARG A 13 12.01 -2.88 1.20
N ILE A 14 11.34 -3.66 0.36
CA ILE A 14 9.96 -4.09 0.60
C ILE A 14 9.95 -5.24 1.61
N LEU A 15 9.09 -5.13 2.61
CA LEU A 15 8.97 -6.17 3.64
C LEU A 15 7.68 -6.96 3.51
N GLY A 16 6.58 -6.32 3.14
CA GLY A 16 5.33 -7.03 3.04
C GLY A 16 4.18 -6.16 2.58
N VAL A 17 2.98 -6.72 2.61
CA VAL A 17 1.79 -6.02 2.17
C VAL A 17 0.60 -6.39 3.06
N LEU A 18 -0.24 -5.42 3.33
CA LEU A 18 -1.55 -5.62 3.93
C LEU A 18 -2.57 -5.38 2.83
N GLU A 19 -3.27 -6.41 2.43
CA GLU A 19 -4.26 -6.27 1.38
C GLU A 19 -5.52 -5.65 1.93
N PHE A 20 -5.97 -4.63 1.23
CA PHE A 20 -7.12 -3.83 1.62
C PHE A 20 -8.08 -3.71 0.45
N GLU A 21 -9.36 -3.83 0.73
CA GLU A 21 -10.39 -3.56 -0.26
C GLU A 21 -11.42 -2.64 0.37
N ASP A 22 -11.72 -1.55 -0.32
CA ASP A 22 -12.65 -0.54 0.17
C ASP A 22 -13.73 -0.32 -0.88
N SER A 23 -14.92 -0.84 -0.60
CA SER A 23 -16.08 -0.72 -1.50
C SER A 23 -15.78 -1.23 -2.91
N GLY A 24 -15.05 -2.34 -3.01
CA GLY A 24 -14.68 -2.95 -4.27
C GLY A 24 -13.42 -2.38 -4.89
N SER A 25 -12.83 -1.35 -4.32
CA SER A 25 -11.58 -0.78 -4.79
C SER A 25 -10.40 -1.34 -4.02
N ILE A 26 -9.37 -1.74 -4.72
CA ILE A 26 -8.15 -2.25 -4.11
C ILE A 26 -7.33 -1.08 -3.57
N ASP A 27 -6.94 -1.18 -2.31
CA ASP A 27 -6.14 -0.13 -1.64
C ASP A 27 -5.10 -0.78 -0.73
N ASN A 28 -4.21 -1.55 -1.34
CA ASN A 28 -3.20 -2.30 -0.61
C ASN A 28 -2.16 -1.40 0.03
N LYS A 29 -1.70 -1.78 1.22
CA LYS A 29 -0.70 -1.02 1.98
C LYS A 29 0.62 -1.77 1.98
N ILE A 30 1.64 -1.16 1.41
CA ILE A 30 2.97 -1.76 1.33
C ILE A 30 3.80 -1.33 2.53
N LEU A 31 4.43 -2.29 3.19
CA LEU A 31 5.36 -2.01 4.27
C LEU A 31 6.78 -2.12 3.74
N ALA A 32 7.53 -1.06 3.92
CA ALA A 32 8.90 -0.99 3.43
C ALA A 32 9.78 -0.22 4.41
N VAL A 33 11.08 -0.46 4.34
CA VAL A 33 12.06 0.31 5.10
C VAL A 33 13.05 0.95 4.14
N PRO A 34 13.60 2.12 4.49
CA PRO A 34 14.62 2.73 3.64
C PRO A 34 15.78 1.78 3.42
N SER A 35 16.40 1.85 2.25
CA SER A 35 17.47 0.91 1.87
C SER A 35 18.68 0.98 2.80
N TRP A 36 18.85 2.10 3.52
CA TRP A 36 19.95 2.24 4.48
C TRP A 36 19.68 1.58 5.82
N SER A 37 18.47 1.05 6.04
CA SER A 37 18.16 0.31 7.27
C SER A 37 18.99 -0.97 7.32
N PRO A 38 19.46 -1.38 8.51
CA PRO A 38 20.29 -2.58 8.64
C PRO A 38 19.59 -3.83 8.10
N PRO A 39 20.17 -4.53 7.12
CA PRO A 39 19.56 -5.73 6.55
C PRO A 39 19.42 -6.88 7.54
N ASP A 40 20.32 -6.94 8.50
CA ASP A 40 20.29 -7.97 9.55
C ASP A 40 19.15 -7.73 10.53
N LYS A 41 18.59 -6.53 10.54
CA LYS A 41 17.50 -6.18 11.44
C LYS A 41 16.16 -6.13 10.72
N TYR A 42 16.13 -5.68 9.46
CA TYR A 42 14.90 -5.49 8.70
C TYR A 42 15.06 -6.04 7.28
N SER A 43 14.86 -7.33 7.11
CA SER A 43 14.93 -8.00 5.80
C SER A 43 13.61 -8.57 5.33
N LYS A 44 12.72 -8.89 6.25
CA LYS A 44 11.46 -9.58 5.94
C LYS A 44 10.39 -9.14 6.93
N ILE A 45 9.15 -9.47 6.62
CA ILE A 45 8.02 -9.05 7.45
C ILE A 45 8.11 -9.59 8.87
N GLU A 46 8.67 -10.79 9.02
CA GLU A 46 8.83 -11.41 10.34
C GLU A 46 9.80 -10.66 11.26
N ASP A 47 10.60 -9.78 10.70
CA ASP A 47 11.50 -8.95 11.50
C ASP A 47 10.77 -7.80 12.20
N ILE A 48 9.54 -7.53 11.81
CA ILE A 48 8.72 -6.50 12.43
C ILE A 48 7.93 -7.12 13.57
N GLU A 49 7.93 -6.46 14.71
CA GLU A 49 7.20 -6.95 15.87
C GLU A 49 5.72 -7.09 15.53
N GLU A 50 5.15 -8.21 15.96
CA GLU A 50 3.74 -8.49 15.69
C GLU A 50 2.83 -7.40 16.22
N ALA A 51 3.18 -6.81 17.36
CA ALA A 51 2.39 -5.73 17.93
C ALA A 51 2.32 -4.52 16.99
N HIS A 52 3.42 -4.20 16.32
CA HIS A 52 3.44 -3.08 15.37
C HIS A 52 2.57 -3.39 14.16
N LEU A 53 2.63 -4.62 13.64
CA LEU A 53 1.81 -5.01 12.51
C LEU A 53 0.33 -4.92 12.83
N LYS A 54 -0.04 -5.28 14.05
CA LYS A 54 -1.43 -5.17 14.51
C LYS A 54 -1.88 -3.72 14.62
N ILE A 55 -0.99 -2.85 15.10
CA ILE A 55 -1.29 -1.43 15.22
C ILE A 55 -1.52 -0.81 13.84
N TYR A 56 -0.67 -1.12 12.88
CA TYR A 56 -0.82 -0.61 11.51
C TYR A 56 -2.14 -1.06 10.89
N LYS A 57 -2.47 -2.34 11.04
CA LYS A 57 -3.71 -2.89 10.52
C LYS A 57 -4.92 -2.20 11.15
N HIS A 58 -4.88 -2.05 12.47
CA HIS A 58 -5.97 -1.40 13.20
C HIS A 58 -6.14 0.06 12.77
N PHE A 59 -5.03 0.77 12.62
CA PHE A 59 -5.05 2.17 12.18
C PHE A 59 -5.77 2.31 10.84
N PHE A 60 -5.39 1.51 9.86
CA PHE A 60 -6.00 1.61 8.54
C PHE A 60 -7.47 1.22 8.54
N ARG A 61 -7.83 0.24 9.35
CA ARG A 61 -9.25 -0.12 9.49
C ARG A 61 -10.06 1.05 10.02
N ILE A 62 -9.58 1.70 11.05
CA ILE A 62 -10.29 2.83 11.66
C ILE A 62 -10.41 3.99 10.68
N CYS A 63 -9.34 4.30 9.96
CA CYS A 63 -9.37 5.37 8.97
C CYS A 63 -10.42 5.11 7.89
N LYS A 64 -10.54 3.85 7.46
CA LYS A 64 -11.50 3.50 6.41
C LYS A 64 -12.94 3.51 6.92
N LEU A 65 -13.15 3.06 8.15
CA LEU A 65 -14.49 3.06 8.73
C LEU A 65 -15.08 4.46 8.83
N ALA A 66 -14.25 5.47 8.93
CA ALA A 66 -14.71 6.85 8.96
C ALA A 66 -15.31 7.30 7.63
N HIS A 67 -14.95 6.64 6.53
CA HIS A 67 -15.36 7.02 5.19
C HIS A 67 -16.18 5.95 4.47
N SER A 68 -16.11 4.72 4.93
CA SER A 68 -16.80 3.60 4.29
C SER A 68 -17.10 2.52 5.33
N SER A 69 -18.29 1.94 5.22
CA SER A 69 -18.67 0.82 6.06
C SER A 69 -18.35 -0.52 5.43
N ASN A 70 -17.85 -0.52 4.19
CA ASN A 70 -17.62 -1.75 3.43
C ASN A 70 -16.15 -1.95 3.14
N THR A 71 -15.36 -2.07 4.20
CA THR A 71 -13.92 -2.26 4.11
C THR A 71 -13.57 -3.69 4.50
N GLN A 72 -12.76 -4.33 3.68
CA GLN A 72 -12.24 -5.67 3.97
C GLN A 72 -10.72 -5.61 4.07
N VAL A 73 -10.19 -6.29 5.09
CA VAL A 73 -8.77 -6.29 5.40
C VAL A 73 -8.29 -7.72 5.55
N ALA A 74 -7.30 -8.09 4.78
CA ALA A 74 -6.65 -9.39 4.91
C ALA A 74 -5.52 -9.31 5.94
N GLU A 75 -4.81 -10.40 6.11
CA GLU A 75 -3.65 -10.43 6.99
C GLU A 75 -2.41 -9.95 6.26
N TRP A 76 -1.39 -9.57 7.04
CA TRP A 76 -0.11 -9.19 6.46
C TRP A 76 0.50 -10.36 5.69
N GLN A 77 1.08 -10.05 4.54
CA GLN A 77 1.72 -11.04 3.69
C GLN A 77 3.16 -10.64 3.39
N SER A 78 3.92 -11.57 2.85
CA SER A 78 5.36 -11.44 2.67
C SER A 78 5.77 -10.45 1.57
N ALA A 79 7.07 -10.23 1.46
CA ALA A 79 7.64 -9.38 0.42
C ALA A 79 7.34 -9.92 -0.99
N THR A 80 7.30 -11.23 -1.15
CA THR A 80 6.98 -11.84 -2.45
C THR A 80 5.58 -11.43 -2.90
N GLU A 81 4.62 -11.49 -1.98
CA GLU A 81 3.25 -11.06 -2.28
C GLU A 81 3.19 -9.57 -2.55
N ALA A 82 3.95 -8.79 -1.78
CA ALA A 82 4.01 -7.35 -1.96
C ALA A 82 4.54 -6.98 -3.35
N LEU A 83 5.59 -7.66 -3.80
CA LEU A 83 6.14 -7.39 -5.12
C LEU A 83 5.16 -7.74 -6.23
N ALA A 84 4.41 -8.82 -6.06
CA ALA A 84 3.37 -9.20 -7.02
C ALA A 84 2.29 -8.12 -7.11
N VAL A 85 1.86 -7.60 -5.98
CA VAL A 85 0.86 -6.53 -5.91
C VAL A 85 1.36 -5.25 -6.58
N ILE A 86 2.61 -4.90 -6.33
CA ILE A 86 3.22 -3.71 -6.93
C ILE A 86 3.29 -3.85 -8.44
N LYS A 87 3.71 -5.02 -8.92
CA LYS A 87 3.81 -5.29 -10.34
C LYS A 87 2.45 -5.19 -11.03
N GLU A 88 1.44 -5.77 -10.44
CA GLU A 88 0.06 -5.70 -10.94
C GLU A 88 -0.43 -4.26 -11.01
N SER A 89 -0.17 -3.51 -9.96
CA SER A 89 -0.56 -2.12 -9.88
C SER A 89 0.11 -1.27 -10.95
N HIS A 90 1.39 -1.53 -11.18
CA HIS A 90 2.14 -0.84 -12.22
C HIS A 90 1.60 -1.17 -13.61
N GLN A 91 1.25 -2.44 -13.84
CA GLN A 91 0.67 -2.86 -15.12
C GLN A 91 -0.66 -2.18 -15.39
N ARG A 92 -1.50 -2.05 -14.36
CA ARG A 92 -2.77 -1.33 -14.49
C ARG A 92 -2.55 0.15 -14.85
N TRP A 93 -1.56 0.76 -14.22
CA TRP A 93 -1.22 2.15 -14.50
C TRP A 93 -0.75 2.33 -15.94
N GLU A 94 0.13 1.45 -16.40
CA GLU A 94 0.62 1.50 -17.79
C GLU A 94 -0.50 1.31 -18.79
N PHE A 95 -1.39 0.38 -18.53
CA PHE A 95 -2.54 0.17 -19.39
C PHE A 95 -3.40 1.44 -19.50
N LYS A 96 -3.70 2.05 -18.37
CA LYS A 96 -4.52 3.26 -18.34
C LYS A 96 -3.82 4.43 -19.04
N ARG A 97 -2.52 4.51 -18.93
CA ARG A 97 -1.76 5.57 -19.58
C ARG A 97 -1.83 5.44 -21.11
N GLU A 98 -1.80 4.21 -21.61
CA GLU A 98 -1.88 3.94 -23.04
C GLU A 98 -3.32 3.94 -23.56
N HIS A 99 -4.27 3.69 -22.68
CA HIS A 99 -5.69 3.64 -22.99
C HIS A 99 -6.45 4.60 -22.12
N PRO A 100 -6.34 5.91 -22.37
CA PRO A 100 -6.99 6.90 -21.52
C PRO A 100 -8.48 6.65 -21.44
N CYS A 101 -9.01 6.71 -20.22
CA CYS A 101 -10.41 6.47 -19.97
C CYS A 101 -11.21 7.70 -20.35
N ARG A 102 -12.09 7.58 -21.34
CA ARG A 102 -12.92 8.69 -21.76
C ARG A 102 -14.04 8.96 -20.77
N ASP A 103 -14.44 7.93 -20.03
CA ASP A 103 -15.51 8.07 -19.06
C ASP A 103 -15.12 8.95 -17.90
N SER A 104 -13.84 9.11 -17.67
CA SER A 104 -13.38 9.94 -16.57
C SER A 104 -13.88 11.37 -16.69
N GLY A 105 -14.20 11.81 -17.91
CA GLY A 105 -14.74 13.12 -18.08
C GLY A 105 -16.22 13.22 -17.74
N SER A 106 -16.95 12.15 -17.96
CA SER A 106 -18.40 12.20 -17.81
C SER A 106 -18.86 12.27 -16.38
N HIS A 107 -18.24 11.58 -15.46
CA HIS A 107 -18.72 11.65 -14.09
C HIS A 107 -18.31 12.91 -13.35
N LYS A 108 -17.50 13.73 -13.94
CA LYS A 108 -17.23 15.02 -13.34
C LYS A 108 -18.41 15.94 -13.43
N THR A 109 -19.27 15.67 -14.34
CA THR A 109 -20.46 16.50 -14.52
C THR A 109 -21.53 16.20 -13.49
N ALA A 110 -21.31 15.19 -12.71
CA ALA A 110 -22.24 14.83 -11.65
C ALA A 110 -22.24 15.82 -10.49
N ASP A 111 -21.40 16.76 -10.53
CA ASP A 111 -21.31 17.78 -9.49
C ASP A 111 -22.56 18.59 -9.37
#